data_d7b0c57a1541d0e06914c1ec581a2074
#
_entry.id   d7b0c57a1541d0e06914c1ec581a2074
#
_cell.length_a   1.000
_cell.length_b   1.000
_cell.length_c   1.000
_cell.angle_alpha   90.00
_cell.angle_beta   90.00
_cell.angle_gamma   90.00
#
_symmetry.space_group_name_H-M   'P 1'
#
loop_
_entity.id
_entity.type
_entity.pdbx_description
1 polymer ?
#
loop_
_entity_poly.entity_id
_entity_poly.type
_entity_poly.pdbx_seq_one_letter_code
_entity_poly.pdbx_strand_id
1 'polypeptide(L)'
;ISERRTAQLILGKRGLPEFLVANPGLNSGFMIPQYVAASIVSQNKMYCYSASSDSIVSSNGQEDHVSMGATSAIKLIKILDNLELIYAIELMNAAQALEFRRPLHSSPIIEKIIEEYRKKVPFVENDIVMNKLIRETAVYLNHLQIELT
;
A
#
# COMPACT_ATOMS: atom_id res chain seq x y z
N ILE A 1 0.60 -9.24 -3.69
CA ILE A 1 1.98 -9.49 -3.16
C ILE A 1 2.29 -8.48 -2.06
N SER A 2 2.21 -7.18 -2.28
CA SER A 2 2.58 -6.11 -1.32
C SER A 2 1.84 -6.21 0.01
N GLU A 3 0.53 -6.40 0.00
CA GLU A 3 -0.23 -6.62 1.23
C GLU A 3 0.27 -7.86 2.00
N ARG A 4 0.64 -8.95 1.33
CA ARG A 4 1.20 -10.13 2.00
C ARG A 4 2.59 -9.88 2.59
N ARG A 5 3.44 -9.06 1.98
CA ARG A 5 4.71 -8.63 2.58
C ARG A 5 4.47 -7.80 3.83
N THR A 6 3.54 -6.83 3.77
CA THR A 6 3.12 -6.05 4.93
C THR A 6 2.65 -6.95 6.07
N ALA A 7 1.77 -7.92 5.79
CA ALA A 7 1.31 -8.89 6.77
C ALA A 7 2.46 -9.72 7.38
N GLN A 8 3.47 -10.09 6.59
CA GLN A 8 4.64 -10.83 7.09
C GLN A 8 5.53 -10.00 8.02
N LEU A 9 5.65 -8.70 7.78
CA LEU A 9 6.49 -7.81 8.59
C LEU A 9 5.95 -7.62 10.01
N ILE A 10 4.63 -7.63 10.20
CA ILE A 10 3.99 -7.37 11.50
C ILE A 10 3.81 -8.60 12.39
N LEU A 11 4.26 -9.79 11.95
CA LEU A 11 4.01 -11.06 12.66
C LEU A 11 4.87 -11.29 13.92
N GLY A 12 5.76 -10.38 14.30
CA GLY A 12 6.68 -10.63 15.41
C GLY A 12 7.68 -11.75 15.15
N LYS A 13 8.07 -11.96 13.88
CA LYS A 13 9.01 -13.01 13.46
C LYS A 13 10.32 -12.43 12.94
N ARG A 14 11.33 -13.29 12.82
CA ARG A 14 12.65 -12.94 12.26
C ARG A 14 13.32 -11.77 13.00
N GLY A 15 13.10 -11.68 14.32
CA GLY A 15 13.68 -10.63 15.16
C GLY A 15 13.05 -9.25 15.01
N LEU A 16 11.86 -9.16 14.40
CA LEU A 16 11.02 -7.95 14.40
C LEU A 16 9.98 -8.04 15.52
N PRO A 17 9.62 -6.94 16.18
CA PRO A 17 8.53 -6.94 17.15
C PRO A 17 7.18 -7.10 16.45
N GLU A 18 6.20 -7.65 17.18
CA GLU A 18 4.82 -7.69 16.70
C GLU A 18 4.31 -6.27 16.41
N PHE A 19 3.58 -6.14 15.33
CA PHE A 19 3.02 -4.87 14.84
C PHE A 19 4.05 -3.74 14.69
N LEU A 20 5.34 -4.04 14.61
CA LEU A 20 6.44 -3.08 14.43
C LEU A 20 6.42 -1.93 15.46
N VAL A 21 6.13 -2.25 16.71
CA VAL A 21 6.19 -1.33 17.85
C VAL A 21 6.95 -1.96 19.01
N ALA A 22 7.56 -1.11 19.85
CA ALA A 22 8.36 -1.58 20.97
C ALA A 22 7.52 -2.29 22.05
N ASN A 23 6.27 -1.84 22.27
CA ASN A 23 5.36 -2.34 23.29
C ASN A 23 4.04 -2.81 22.66
N PRO A 24 4.01 -3.99 22.00
CA PRO A 24 2.78 -4.55 21.47
C PRO A 24 1.81 -4.86 22.60
N GLY A 25 0.52 -4.63 22.35
CA GLY A 25 -0.53 -4.75 23.39
C GLY A 25 -0.87 -3.42 24.07
N LEU A 26 0.13 -2.55 24.35
CA LEU A 26 -0.12 -1.16 24.70
C LEU A 26 -0.41 -0.32 23.44
N ASN A 27 0.31 -0.62 22.37
CA ASN A 27 0.14 0.01 21.06
C ASN A 27 -0.36 -1.01 20.03
N SER A 28 -1.24 -0.57 19.14
CA SER A 28 -1.69 -1.33 17.97
C SER A 28 -0.68 -1.28 16.81
N GLY A 29 0.12 -0.22 16.77
CA GLY A 29 1.17 0.00 15.81
C GLY A 29 0.73 -0.15 14.36
N PHE A 30 1.44 -0.97 13.61
CA PHE A 30 1.19 -1.20 12.19
C PHE A 30 0.13 -2.28 11.89
N MET A 31 -0.59 -2.77 12.90
CA MET A 31 -1.75 -3.63 12.70
C MET A 31 -2.82 -2.93 11.86
N ILE A 32 -3.14 -1.68 12.15
CA ILE A 32 -4.17 -0.91 11.44
C ILE A 32 -3.77 -0.61 9.99
N PRO A 33 -2.56 -0.11 9.66
CA PRO A 33 -2.12 0.01 8.27
C PRO A 33 -2.23 -1.30 7.48
N GLN A 34 -1.84 -2.44 8.07
CA GLN A 34 -1.99 -3.73 7.39
C GLN A 34 -3.46 -4.08 7.16
N TYR A 35 -4.33 -3.82 8.11
CA TYR A 35 -5.76 -4.05 7.97
C TYR A 35 -6.37 -3.18 6.86
N VAL A 36 -5.94 -1.92 6.75
CA VAL A 36 -6.31 -1.02 5.65
C VAL A 36 -5.87 -1.61 4.31
N ALA A 37 -4.61 -2.08 4.18
CA ALA A 37 -4.13 -2.71 2.96
C ALA A 37 -4.95 -3.96 2.58
N ALA A 38 -5.30 -4.79 3.55
CA ALA A 38 -6.16 -5.96 3.34
C ALA A 38 -7.56 -5.58 2.85
N SER A 39 -8.15 -4.52 3.42
CA SER A 39 -9.45 -3.98 2.99
C SER A 39 -9.41 -3.48 1.55
N ILE A 40 -8.37 -2.72 1.19
CA ILE A 40 -8.16 -2.22 -0.18
C ILE A 40 -8.00 -3.37 -1.18
N VAL A 41 -7.24 -4.42 -0.83
CA VAL A 41 -7.12 -5.62 -1.67
C VAL A 41 -8.46 -6.32 -1.84
N SER A 42 -9.27 -6.41 -0.79
CA SER A 42 -10.62 -6.97 -0.87
C SER A 42 -11.50 -6.17 -1.84
N GLN A 43 -11.46 -4.84 -1.75
CA GLN A 43 -12.17 -3.95 -2.67
C GLN A 43 -11.70 -4.13 -4.12
N ASN A 44 -10.38 -4.22 -4.35
CA ASN A 44 -9.83 -4.44 -5.68
C ASN A 44 -10.32 -5.75 -6.31
N LYS A 45 -10.51 -6.81 -5.53
CA LYS A 45 -11.11 -8.06 -6.02
C LYS A 45 -12.50 -7.84 -6.58
N MET A 46 -13.31 -6.95 -5.97
CA MET A 46 -14.63 -6.61 -6.49
C MET A 46 -14.54 -5.87 -7.84
N TYR A 47 -13.54 -5.01 -8.01
CA TYR A 47 -13.32 -4.33 -9.30
C TYR A 47 -12.80 -5.26 -10.41
N CYS A 48 -12.28 -6.45 -10.06
CA CYS A 48 -11.81 -7.44 -11.04
C CYS A 48 -12.93 -8.21 -11.75
N TYR A 49 -14.19 -8.06 -11.36
CA TYR A 49 -15.29 -8.65 -12.14
C TYR A 49 -15.27 -8.09 -13.57
N SER A 50 -15.41 -8.99 -14.54
CA SER A 50 -15.38 -8.61 -15.95
C SER A 50 -16.56 -7.68 -16.31
N ALA A 51 -16.26 -6.54 -16.91
CA ALA A 51 -17.28 -5.70 -17.52
C ALA A 51 -17.44 -5.98 -19.03
N SER A 52 -16.54 -6.78 -19.61
CA SER A 52 -16.62 -7.20 -21.03
C SER A 52 -17.65 -8.29 -21.28
N SER A 53 -18.13 -8.95 -20.22
CA SER A 53 -19.19 -9.96 -20.32
C SER A 53 -20.61 -9.36 -20.23
N ASP A 54 -20.70 -8.06 -20.01
CA ASP A 54 -22.00 -7.36 -19.89
C ASP A 54 -22.32 -6.61 -21.18
N SER A 55 -23.59 -6.64 -21.56
CA SER A 55 -24.12 -5.90 -22.70
C SER A 55 -25.59 -5.58 -22.46
N ILE A 56 -26.01 -4.39 -22.85
CA ILE A 56 -27.39 -3.91 -22.67
C ILE A 56 -27.89 -3.35 -23.99
N VAL A 57 -29.07 -3.78 -24.41
CA VAL A 57 -29.74 -3.25 -25.59
C VAL A 57 -29.96 -1.74 -25.42
N SER A 58 -29.58 -0.95 -26.42
CA SER A 58 -29.76 0.49 -26.44
C SER A 58 -30.25 1.01 -27.78
N SER A 59 -30.46 2.34 -27.89
CA SER A 59 -30.93 3.00 -29.12
C SER A 59 -32.21 2.38 -29.71
N ASN A 60 -33.18 2.11 -28.84
CA ASN A 60 -34.50 1.51 -29.22
C ASN A 60 -34.33 0.16 -29.94
N GLY A 61 -33.35 -0.67 -29.56
CA GLY A 61 -33.07 -1.97 -30.15
C GLY A 61 -32.21 -1.93 -31.41
N GLN A 62 -31.74 -0.78 -31.81
CA GLN A 62 -30.80 -0.66 -32.93
C GLN A 62 -29.45 -1.25 -32.60
N GLU A 63 -29.02 -1.17 -31.33
CA GLU A 63 -27.79 -1.72 -30.81
C GLU A 63 -28.12 -2.81 -29.78
N ASP A 64 -27.85 -4.07 -30.12
CA ASP A 64 -28.13 -5.25 -29.29
C ASP A 64 -26.92 -5.78 -28.56
N HIS A 65 -25.73 -5.50 -29.07
CA HIS A 65 -24.43 -5.79 -28.46
C HIS A 65 -23.59 -4.54 -28.33
N VAL A 66 -23.51 -3.99 -27.12
CA VAL A 66 -22.76 -2.78 -26.82
C VAL A 66 -21.56 -3.09 -25.94
N SER A 67 -20.39 -2.56 -26.31
CA SER A 67 -19.20 -2.66 -25.49
C SER A 67 -19.32 -1.82 -24.22
N MET A 68 -19.12 -2.44 -23.04
CA MET A 68 -19.03 -1.79 -21.74
C MET A 68 -17.58 -1.46 -21.34
N GLY A 69 -16.69 -1.22 -22.33
CA GLY A 69 -15.26 -0.93 -22.12
C GLY A 69 -14.99 0.28 -21.23
N ALA A 70 -15.83 1.32 -21.28
CA ALA A 70 -15.73 2.47 -20.39
C ALA A 70 -15.84 2.08 -18.91
N THR A 71 -16.72 1.15 -18.57
CA THR A 71 -16.85 0.59 -17.22
C THR A 71 -15.57 -0.10 -16.77
N SER A 72 -14.92 -0.86 -17.65
CA SER A 72 -13.63 -1.50 -17.37
C SER A 72 -12.54 -0.46 -17.10
N ALA A 73 -12.47 0.62 -17.89
CA ALA A 73 -11.49 1.69 -17.72
C ALA A 73 -11.67 2.42 -16.38
N ILE A 74 -12.90 2.74 -15.99
CA ILE A 74 -13.20 3.37 -14.69
C ILE A 74 -12.80 2.47 -13.54
N LYS A 75 -13.06 1.15 -13.64
CA LYS A 75 -12.64 0.19 -12.62
C LYS A 75 -11.11 0.09 -12.51
N LEU A 76 -10.40 0.14 -13.64
CA LEU A 76 -8.95 0.14 -13.66
C LEU A 76 -8.35 1.36 -12.94
N ILE A 77 -8.89 2.56 -13.19
CA ILE A 77 -8.43 3.78 -12.49
C ILE A 77 -8.55 3.58 -10.97
N LYS A 78 -9.69 3.10 -10.48
CA LYS A 78 -9.88 2.84 -9.04
C LYS A 78 -8.91 1.81 -8.48
N ILE A 79 -8.57 0.78 -9.26
CA ILE A 79 -7.57 -0.22 -8.87
C ILE A 79 -6.18 0.42 -8.76
N LEU A 80 -5.81 1.30 -9.70
CA LEU A 80 -4.52 1.99 -9.69
C LEU A 80 -4.40 2.93 -8.48
N ASP A 81 -5.41 3.76 -8.20
CA ASP A 81 -5.47 4.61 -7.01
C ASP A 81 -5.29 3.79 -5.72
N ASN A 82 -5.95 2.65 -5.64
CA ASN A 82 -5.83 1.73 -4.52
C ASN A 82 -4.43 1.09 -4.42
N LEU A 83 -3.76 0.81 -5.54
CA LEU A 83 -2.40 0.27 -5.54
C LEU A 83 -1.39 1.26 -4.99
N GLU A 84 -1.54 2.55 -5.27
CA GLU A 84 -0.68 3.59 -4.69
C GLU A 84 -0.70 3.55 -3.16
N LEU A 85 -1.89 3.43 -2.57
CA LEU A 85 -2.04 3.32 -1.11
C LEU A 85 -1.45 2.02 -0.55
N ILE A 86 -1.60 0.90 -1.26
CA ILE A 86 -1.01 -0.39 -0.85
C ILE A 86 0.52 -0.30 -0.85
N TYR A 87 1.13 0.31 -1.89
CA TYR A 87 2.58 0.49 -1.96
C TYR A 87 3.08 1.48 -0.90
N ALA A 88 2.32 2.54 -0.62
CA ALA A 88 2.62 3.46 0.46
C ALA A 88 2.66 2.75 1.83
N ILE A 89 1.67 1.90 2.11
CA ILE A 89 1.64 1.10 3.33
C ILE A 89 2.81 0.11 3.36
N GLU A 90 3.15 -0.54 2.25
CA GLU A 90 4.31 -1.46 2.18
C GLU A 90 5.62 -0.72 2.50
N LEU A 91 5.87 0.44 1.87
CA LEU A 91 7.07 1.24 2.15
C LEU A 91 7.12 1.70 3.61
N MET A 92 6.00 2.19 4.14
CA MET A 92 5.92 2.65 5.53
C MET A 92 6.24 1.53 6.53
N ASN A 93 5.69 0.32 6.30
CA ASN A 93 5.98 -0.87 7.11
C ASN A 93 7.44 -1.31 6.96
N ALA A 94 7.98 -1.32 5.75
CA ALA A 94 9.37 -1.72 5.48
C ALA A 94 10.36 -0.75 6.14
N ALA A 95 10.13 0.55 6.02
CA ALA A 95 10.95 1.57 6.67
C ALA A 95 10.90 1.43 8.19
N GLN A 96 9.72 1.20 8.78
CA GLN A 96 9.58 0.97 10.22
C GLN A 96 10.36 -0.28 10.66
N ALA A 97 10.26 -1.38 9.91
CA ALA A 97 10.95 -2.63 10.20
C ALA A 97 12.47 -2.48 10.13
N LEU A 98 13.02 -1.67 9.21
CA LEU A 98 14.44 -1.41 9.09
C LEU A 98 15.02 -0.76 10.35
N GLU A 99 14.30 0.13 11.01
CA GLU A 99 14.77 0.76 12.25
C GLU A 99 14.95 -0.26 13.38
N PHE A 100 14.10 -1.27 13.48
CA PHE A 100 14.25 -2.37 14.43
C PHE A 100 15.42 -3.32 14.08
N ARG A 101 16.03 -3.16 12.91
CA ARG A 101 17.23 -3.91 12.50
C ARG A 101 18.51 -3.18 12.80
N ARG A 102 18.47 -1.93 13.26
CA ARG A 102 19.69 -1.21 13.63
C ARG A 102 20.46 -2.00 14.71
N PRO A 103 21.82 -2.09 14.69
CA PRO A 103 22.72 -1.32 13.82
C PRO A 103 23.02 -1.95 12.44
N LEU A 104 22.28 -2.96 11.99
CA LEU A 104 22.46 -3.52 10.65
C LEU A 104 22.01 -2.49 9.59
N HIS A 105 22.73 -2.43 8.50
CA HIS A 105 22.49 -1.52 7.40
C HIS A 105 22.08 -2.29 6.13
N SER A 106 21.27 -1.67 5.31
CA SER A 106 20.93 -2.14 3.98
C SER A 106 21.99 -1.69 2.95
N SER A 107 21.71 -1.86 1.65
CA SER A 107 22.59 -1.31 0.62
C SER A 107 22.64 0.23 0.68
N PRO A 108 23.73 0.88 0.21
CA PRO A 108 23.84 2.34 0.23
C PRO A 108 22.67 3.05 -0.45
N ILE A 109 22.14 2.49 -1.55
CA ILE A 109 21.00 3.04 -2.26
C ILE A 109 19.75 3.02 -1.38
N ILE A 110 19.48 1.90 -0.71
CA ILE A 110 18.32 1.78 0.19
C ILE A 110 18.46 2.70 1.41
N GLU A 111 19.65 2.80 2.00
CA GLU A 111 19.88 3.71 3.13
C GLU A 111 19.61 5.16 2.73
N LYS A 112 20.08 5.61 1.56
CA LYS A 112 19.83 6.95 1.04
C LYS A 112 18.32 7.20 0.86
N ILE A 113 17.59 6.26 0.26
CA ILE A 113 16.14 6.35 0.07
C ILE A 113 15.43 6.47 1.43
N ILE A 114 15.80 5.64 2.40
CA ILE A 114 15.19 5.65 3.73
C ILE A 114 15.52 6.93 4.49
N GLU A 115 16.72 7.45 4.40
CA GLU A 115 17.13 8.71 5.01
C GLU A 115 16.28 9.88 4.49
N GLU A 116 16.10 10.00 3.17
CA GLU A 116 15.24 11.02 2.56
C GLU A 116 13.76 10.83 2.93
N TYR A 117 13.29 9.60 2.94
CA TYR A 117 11.94 9.25 3.35
C TYR A 117 11.65 9.67 4.80
N ARG A 118 12.60 9.41 5.72
CA ARG A 118 12.48 9.74 7.15
C ARG A 118 12.39 11.23 7.45
N LYS A 119 12.85 12.10 6.55
CA LYS A 119 12.63 13.55 6.67
C LYS A 119 11.16 13.94 6.55
N LYS A 120 10.33 13.08 5.93
CA LYS A 120 8.89 13.31 5.71
C LYS A 120 8.02 12.45 6.61
N VAL A 121 8.39 11.20 6.78
CA VAL A 121 7.64 10.20 7.54
C VAL A 121 8.51 9.68 8.69
N PRO A 122 8.33 10.18 9.91
CA PRO A 122 9.15 9.82 11.05
C PRO A 122 8.93 8.36 11.48
N PHE A 123 9.84 7.84 12.30
CA PHE A 123 9.64 6.59 13.02
C PHE A 123 8.45 6.72 13.98
N VAL A 124 7.63 5.68 14.05
CA VAL A 124 6.43 5.66 14.88
C VAL A 124 6.72 4.87 16.15
N GLU A 125 6.83 5.55 17.28
CA GLU A 125 7.08 4.94 18.58
C GLU A 125 5.79 4.49 19.27
N ASN A 126 4.76 5.31 19.17
CA ASN A 126 3.46 5.10 19.81
C ASN A 126 2.33 5.28 18.79
N ASP A 127 1.14 4.81 19.13
CA ASP A 127 -0.04 4.92 18.25
C ASP A 127 -0.34 6.38 17.90
N ILE A 128 -0.48 6.62 16.61
CA ILE A 128 -0.82 7.92 16.02
C ILE A 128 -1.85 7.73 14.90
N VAL A 129 -2.39 8.82 14.38
CA VAL A 129 -3.28 8.81 13.21
C VAL A 129 -2.47 8.52 11.94
N MET A 130 -2.50 7.28 11.48
CA MET A 130 -1.68 6.78 10.36
C MET A 130 -2.08 7.34 8.98
N ASN A 131 -3.32 7.82 8.81
CA ASN A 131 -3.82 8.28 7.50
C ASN A 131 -2.91 9.35 6.87
N LYS A 132 -2.45 10.33 7.67
CA LYS A 132 -1.56 11.39 7.19
C LYS A 132 -0.25 10.80 6.66
N LEU A 133 0.36 9.90 7.41
CA LEU A 133 1.63 9.27 7.01
C LEU A 133 1.49 8.41 5.77
N ILE A 134 0.37 7.68 5.63
CA ILE A 134 0.08 6.88 4.42
C ILE A 134 -0.01 7.79 3.19
N ARG A 135 -0.71 8.92 3.29
CA ARG A 135 -0.82 9.88 2.19
C ARG A 135 0.51 10.56 1.85
N GLU A 136 1.26 10.97 2.84
CA GLU A 136 2.62 11.53 2.65
C GLU A 136 3.55 10.51 1.99
N THR A 137 3.42 9.24 2.35
CA THR A 137 4.19 8.16 1.72
C THR A 137 3.78 7.94 0.26
N ALA A 138 2.49 8.00 -0.06
CA ALA A 138 2.01 7.92 -1.44
C ALA A 138 2.57 9.08 -2.30
N VAL A 139 2.50 10.30 -1.78
CA VAL A 139 3.11 11.48 -2.44
C VAL A 139 4.61 11.31 -2.62
N TYR A 140 5.31 10.79 -1.61
CA TYR A 140 6.75 10.53 -1.71
C TYR A 140 7.06 9.54 -2.82
N LEU A 141 6.33 8.42 -2.90
CA LEU A 141 6.52 7.39 -3.94
C LEU A 141 6.31 7.94 -5.35
N ASN A 142 5.31 8.78 -5.55
CA ASN A 142 5.01 9.38 -6.85
C ASN A 142 6.09 10.35 -7.35
N HIS A 143 6.94 10.85 -6.45
CA HIS A 143 8.04 11.75 -6.80
C HIS A 143 9.42 11.09 -6.64
N LEU A 144 9.46 9.82 -6.23
CA LEU A 144 10.73 9.11 -6.02
C LEU A 144 11.42 8.85 -7.36
N GLN A 145 12.62 9.41 -7.50
CA GLN A 145 13.52 9.09 -8.60
C GLN A 145 14.68 8.25 -8.07
N ILE A 146 14.91 7.10 -8.66
CA ILE A 146 16.00 6.21 -8.30
C ILE A 146 17.04 6.25 -9.43
N GLU A 147 18.18 6.84 -9.16
CA GLU A 147 19.34 6.76 -10.05
C GLU A 147 20.03 5.42 -9.80
N LEU A 148 19.93 4.53 -10.76
CA LEU A 148 20.67 3.27 -10.81
C LEU A 148 22.03 3.56 -11.46
N THR A 149 23.05 3.88 -10.65
CA THR A 149 24.45 3.97 -11.07
C THR A 149 25.15 2.65 -10.89
#